data_750939b4b4e3eaf11e5444436f3cb3bb
#
_entry.id   750939b4b4e3eaf11e5444436f3cb3bb
#
_cell.length_a   1.000
_cell.length_b   1.000
_cell.length_c   1.000
_cell.angle_alpha   90.00
_cell.angle_beta   90.00
_cell.angle_gamma   90.00
#
_symmetry.space_group_name_H-M   'P 1'
#
loop_
_entity.id
_entity.type
_entity.pdbx_description
1 polymer ?
#
loop_
_entity_poly.entity_id
_entity_poly.type
_entity_poly.pdbx_seq_one_letter_code
_entity_poly.pdbx_strand_id
1 'polypeptide(L)'
;MPFSEEPPRVVRLGLSDQVFTFTDATGTEWHWNASLGYQLIEQAPRPPMEFYPSDSGIDMTHLRQRYPSLNEEYAKTVDLSRPILFLPFHDGTSVLCDGWHRLARAVMEGIPCLPCYELTPEEAEQVLVIKIPPKSQPPKLAPMDTQKGRRKP
;
A
#
# COMPACT_ATOMS: atom_id res chain seq x y z
N MET A 1 -17.74 9.88 -16.52
CA MET A 1 -17.71 8.86 -16.88
C MET A 1 -17.97 8.01 -16.06
N PRO A 2 -18.51 7.34 -16.13
CA PRO A 2 -18.72 6.60 -15.34
C PRO A 2 -17.87 5.67 -15.36
N PHE A 3 -17.09 5.64 -15.10
CA PHE A 3 -16.35 4.77 -15.13
C PHE A 3 -16.57 3.73 -14.37
N SER A 4 -17.41 3.68 -13.61
CA SER A 4 -17.63 2.58 -12.75
C SER A 4 -17.99 1.33 -13.47
N GLU A 5 -18.50 1.45 -14.66
CA GLU A 5 -18.82 0.29 -15.39
C GLU A 5 -17.72 -0.18 -16.22
N GLU A 6 -16.62 0.48 -16.25
CA GLU A 6 -15.54 0.10 -17.11
C GLU A 6 -14.79 -1.09 -16.56
N PRO A 7 -14.15 -1.88 -17.40
CA PRO A 7 -13.29 -2.94 -16.90
C PRO A 7 -12.18 -2.35 -16.05
N PRO A 8 -11.55 -3.14 -15.22
CA PRO A 8 -10.46 -2.64 -14.40
C PRO A 8 -9.40 -2.01 -15.27
N ARG A 9 -8.94 -0.84 -14.81
CA ARG A 9 -7.93 -0.15 -15.52
C ARG A 9 -6.60 -0.83 -15.33
N VAL A 10 -5.83 -0.98 -16.37
CA VAL A 10 -4.52 -1.58 -16.30
C VAL A 10 -3.50 -0.55 -16.72
N VAL A 11 -2.55 -0.28 -15.84
CA VAL A 11 -1.47 0.65 -16.13
C VAL A 11 -0.32 -0.13 -16.71
N ARG A 12 0.26 0.38 -17.81
CA ARG A 12 1.37 -0.29 -18.41
C ARG A 12 2.55 -0.34 -17.46
N LEU A 13 3.19 -1.48 -17.36
CA LEU A 13 4.33 -1.68 -16.48
C LEU A 13 5.60 -1.83 -17.30
N GLY A 14 6.68 -1.23 -16.82
CA GLY A 14 8.01 -1.49 -17.35
C GLY A 14 8.58 -2.75 -16.71
N LEU A 15 9.65 -3.26 -17.30
CA LEU A 15 10.24 -4.51 -16.83
C LEU A 15 10.77 -4.43 -15.40
N SER A 16 11.24 -3.25 -14.99
CA SER A 16 11.81 -3.09 -13.67
C SER A 16 10.89 -2.37 -12.71
N ASP A 17 9.64 -2.16 -13.09
CA ASP A 17 8.71 -1.45 -12.22
C ASP A 17 8.35 -2.32 -11.03
N GLN A 18 8.22 -1.67 -9.88
CA GLN A 18 7.82 -2.35 -8.65
C GLN A 18 6.35 -2.13 -8.39
N VAL A 19 5.67 -3.22 -8.09
CA VAL A 19 4.24 -3.19 -7.82
C VAL A 19 4.01 -3.63 -6.39
N PHE A 20 3.23 -2.86 -5.66
CA PHE A 20 2.84 -3.21 -4.30
C PHE A 20 1.40 -3.70 -4.31
N THR A 21 1.16 -4.81 -3.65
CA THR A 21 -0.17 -5.40 -3.54
C THR A 21 -0.67 -5.26 -2.10
N PHE A 22 -1.88 -4.77 -1.95
CA PHE A 22 -2.51 -4.57 -0.65
C PHE A 22 -3.90 -5.17 -0.70
N THR A 23 -4.23 -5.99 0.30
CA THR A 23 -5.59 -6.54 0.42
C THR A 23 -6.26 -5.82 1.58
N ASP A 24 -7.39 -5.18 1.28
CA ASP A 24 -8.07 -4.41 2.31
C ASP A 24 -9.01 -5.29 3.13
N ALA A 25 -9.72 -4.67 4.07
CA ALA A 25 -10.57 -5.42 5.00
C ALA A 25 -11.71 -6.14 4.31
N THR A 26 -12.10 -5.73 3.11
CA THR A 26 -13.17 -6.39 2.38
C THR A 26 -12.68 -7.55 1.54
N GLY A 27 -11.37 -7.75 1.46
CA GLY A 27 -10.79 -8.78 0.61
C GLY A 27 -10.46 -8.30 -0.80
N THR A 28 -10.66 -7.02 -1.08
CA THR A 28 -10.30 -6.46 -2.37
C THR A 28 -8.80 -6.28 -2.44
N GLU A 29 -8.18 -6.72 -3.55
CA GLU A 29 -6.75 -6.55 -3.77
C GLU A 29 -6.50 -5.32 -4.62
N TRP A 30 -5.59 -4.51 -4.17
CA TRP A 30 -5.16 -3.30 -4.87
C TRP A 30 -3.72 -3.47 -5.28
N HIS A 31 -3.42 -3.22 -6.55
CA HIS A 31 -2.07 -3.34 -7.07
C HIS A 31 -1.65 -1.98 -7.60
N TRP A 32 -0.63 -1.39 -7.01
CA TRP A 32 -0.16 -0.06 -7.37
C TRP A 32 1.27 -0.13 -7.91
N ASN A 33 1.54 0.65 -8.95
CA ASN A 33 2.87 0.77 -9.53
C ASN A 33 3.65 1.84 -8.78
N ALA A 34 4.47 1.41 -7.83
CA ALA A 34 5.23 2.34 -7.00
C ALA A 34 6.27 3.11 -7.81
N SER A 35 6.85 2.47 -8.81
CA SER A 35 7.84 3.14 -9.66
C SER A 35 7.22 4.32 -10.39
N LEU A 36 6.01 4.15 -10.91
CA LEU A 36 5.30 5.25 -11.54
C LEU A 36 5.00 6.35 -10.54
N GLY A 37 4.72 5.98 -9.29
CA GLY A 37 4.48 6.96 -8.24
C GLY A 37 5.64 7.92 -8.08
N TYR A 38 6.87 7.38 -8.05
CA TYR A 38 8.04 8.25 -7.95
C TYR A 38 8.21 9.09 -9.21
N GLN A 39 7.87 8.56 -10.39
CA GLN A 39 7.95 9.34 -11.62
C GLN A 39 6.98 10.53 -11.60
N LEU A 40 5.78 10.32 -11.04
CA LEU A 40 4.83 11.42 -10.94
C LEU A 40 5.34 12.50 -9.98
N ILE A 41 6.03 12.11 -8.91
CA ILE A 41 6.66 13.07 -8.01
C ILE A 41 7.71 13.88 -8.77
N GLU A 42 8.50 13.23 -9.63
CA GLU A 42 9.50 13.94 -10.42
C GLU A 42 8.86 14.94 -11.38
N GLN A 43 7.69 14.59 -11.92
CA GLN A 43 6.99 15.47 -12.84
C GLN A 43 6.30 16.63 -12.14
N ALA A 44 5.92 16.46 -10.89
CA ALA A 44 5.31 17.51 -10.08
C ALA A 44 6.06 17.57 -8.74
N PRO A 45 7.27 18.10 -8.74
CA PRO A 45 8.14 18.04 -7.57
C PRO A 45 7.54 18.76 -6.36
N ARG A 46 7.81 18.20 -5.21
CA ARG A 46 7.38 18.72 -3.92
C ARG A 46 8.45 18.35 -2.90
N PRO A 47 8.60 19.13 -1.84
CA PRO A 47 9.57 18.75 -0.81
C PRO A 47 9.08 17.50 -0.08
N PRO A 48 10.01 16.63 0.31
CA PRO A 48 9.60 15.47 1.10
C PRO A 48 9.14 15.90 2.49
N MET A 49 8.24 15.12 3.05
CA MET A 49 7.81 15.31 4.42
C MET A 49 8.58 14.37 5.33
N GLU A 50 8.42 14.54 6.63
CA GLU A 50 9.06 13.68 7.61
C GLU A 50 8.05 12.72 8.17
N PHE A 51 8.42 11.45 8.19
CA PHE A 51 7.58 10.41 8.78
C PHE A 51 8.29 9.86 10.01
N TYR A 52 7.58 9.82 11.14
CA TYR A 52 8.13 9.38 12.41
C TYR A 52 7.51 8.04 12.78
N PRO A 53 8.25 6.94 12.56
CA PRO A 53 7.67 5.59 12.82
C PRO A 53 7.17 5.43 14.25
N SER A 54 7.86 5.99 15.23
CA SER A 54 7.44 5.82 16.62
C SER A 54 6.10 6.48 16.92
N ASP A 55 5.77 7.56 16.22
CA ASP A 55 4.49 8.23 16.42
C ASP A 55 3.33 7.40 15.92
N SER A 56 3.59 6.48 15.01
CA SER A 56 2.55 5.62 14.42
C SER A 56 2.41 4.32 15.17
N GLY A 57 3.23 4.07 16.18
CA GLY A 57 3.18 2.81 16.92
C GLY A 57 3.60 1.61 16.10
N ILE A 58 4.36 1.82 15.03
CA ILE A 58 4.76 0.75 14.15
C ILE A 58 5.93 0.00 14.75
N ASP A 59 5.85 -1.31 14.81
CA ASP A 59 6.96 -2.14 15.25
C ASP A 59 7.19 -3.27 14.24
N MET A 60 8.22 -4.08 14.48
CA MET A 60 8.58 -5.13 13.52
C MET A 60 7.50 -6.19 13.39
N THR A 61 6.73 -6.44 14.44
CA THR A 61 5.63 -7.40 14.34
C THR A 61 4.59 -6.93 13.32
N HIS A 62 4.23 -5.66 13.37
CA HIS A 62 3.30 -5.10 12.39
C HIS A 62 3.86 -5.17 10.98
N LEU A 63 5.14 -4.85 10.83
CA LEU A 63 5.75 -4.84 9.50
C LEU A 63 5.79 -6.25 8.90
N ARG A 64 6.12 -7.24 9.69
CA ARG A 64 6.16 -8.61 9.20
C ARG A 64 4.78 -9.09 8.77
N GLN A 65 3.75 -8.67 9.50
CA GLN A 65 2.39 -9.05 9.16
C GLN A 65 1.91 -8.36 7.89
N ARG A 66 2.24 -7.09 7.75
CA ARG A 66 1.76 -6.31 6.61
C ARG A 66 2.52 -6.56 5.34
N TYR A 67 3.77 -6.97 5.47
CA TYR A 67 4.63 -7.18 4.31
C TYR A 67 5.38 -8.51 4.50
N PRO A 68 4.72 -9.63 4.18
CA PRO A 68 5.34 -10.94 4.43
C PRO A 68 6.64 -11.18 3.68
N SER A 69 6.87 -10.45 2.58
CA SER A 69 8.12 -10.57 1.83
C SER A 69 9.29 -9.82 2.46
N LEU A 70 9.08 -9.21 3.64
CA LEU A 70 10.12 -8.42 4.27
C LEU A 70 11.36 -9.26 4.55
N ASN A 71 12.51 -8.78 4.08
CA ASN A 71 13.79 -9.42 4.31
C ASN A 71 14.60 -8.53 5.22
N GLU A 72 14.72 -8.93 6.49
CA GLU A 72 15.35 -8.07 7.50
C GLU A 72 16.83 -7.90 7.27
N GLU A 73 17.51 -8.91 6.70
CA GLU A 73 18.92 -8.74 6.39
C GLU A 73 19.13 -7.73 5.27
N TYR A 74 18.30 -7.80 4.23
CA TYR A 74 18.36 -6.82 3.16
C TYR A 74 18.03 -5.42 3.69
N ALA A 75 17.10 -5.33 4.62
CA ALA A 75 16.70 -4.03 5.18
C ALA A 75 17.88 -3.30 5.80
N LYS A 76 18.86 -4.03 6.33
CA LYS A 76 20.01 -3.40 6.95
C LYS A 76 20.93 -2.70 5.95
N THR A 77 20.73 -2.93 4.66
CA THR A 77 21.62 -2.43 3.62
C THR A 77 21.02 -1.31 2.80
N VAL A 78 19.74 -0.96 3.00
CA VAL A 78 19.06 -0.01 2.13
C VAL A 78 19.44 1.42 2.49
N ASP A 79 19.31 2.29 1.49
CA ASP A 79 19.66 3.71 1.65
C ASP A 79 18.49 4.46 2.24
N LEU A 80 18.65 4.98 3.46
CA LEU A 80 17.57 5.67 4.16
C LEU A 80 17.36 7.09 3.67
N SER A 81 18.22 7.60 2.79
CA SER A 81 18.04 8.96 2.28
C SER A 81 16.95 9.01 1.19
N ARG A 82 16.57 7.86 0.63
CA ARG A 82 15.52 7.83 -0.39
C ARG A 82 14.16 7.90 0.29
N PRO A 83 13.29 8.83 -0.14
CA PRO A 83 11.97 8.94 0.48
C PRO A 83 11.12 7.68 0.28
N ILE A 84 10.39 7.31 1.32
CA ILE A 84 9.39 6.26 1.20
C ILE A 84 8.12 6.88 0.61
N LEU A 85 7.24 6.05 0.10
CA LEU A 85 6.09 6.54 -0.66
C LEU A 85 4.78 6.04 -0.08
N PHE A 86 3.94 7.00 0.30
CA PHE A 86 2.58 6.72 0.75
C PHE A 86 1.59 7.14 -0.31
N LEU A 87 0.40 6.55 -0.27
CA LEU A 87 -0.71 7.03 -1.07
C LEU A 87 -1.97 7.07 -0.20
N PRO A 88 -2.89 7.98 -0.52
CA PRO A 88 -4.14 8.06 0.23
C PRO A 88 -5.07 6.93 -0.21
N PHE A 89 -5.74 6.33 0.77
CA PHE A 89 -6.71 5.29 0.50
C PHE A 89 -8.11 5.86 0.69
N HIS A 90 -9.11 5.23 0.07
CA HIS A 90 -10.47 5.77 0.07
C HIS A 90 -11.08 5.87 1.46
N ASP A 91 -10.53 5.17 2.43
CA ASP A 91 -11.06 5.22 3.80
C ASP A 91 -10.41 6.32 4.63
N GLY A 92 -9.60 7.17 4.03
CA GLY A 92 -8.97 8.27 4.74
C GLY A 92 -7.62 7.93 5.35
N THR A 93 -7.16 6.69 5.20
CA THR A 93 -5.84 6.31 5.72
C THR A 93 -4.80 6.49 4.63
N SER A 94 -3.53 6.41 5.04
CA SER A 94 -2.42 6.40 4.11
C SER A 94 -1.83 5.00 4.07
N VAL A 95 -1.55 4.51 2.87
CA VAL A 95 -0.97 3.18 2.68
C VAL A 95 0.47 3.34 2.23
N LEU A 96 1.38 2.62 2.86
CA LEU A 96 2.78 2.63 2.43
C LEU A 96 2.90 1.80 1.17
N CYS A 97 3.20 2.48 0.06
CA CYS A 97 3.27 1.86 -1.25
C CYS A 97 4.66 1.34 -1.54
N ASP A 98 5.68 2.01 -1.05
CA ASP A 98 7.07 1.58 -1.26
C ASP A 98 7.93 2.07 -0.11
N GLY A 99 9.00 1.32 0.17
CA GLY A 99 9.92 1.68 1.22
C GLY A 99 9.80 0.81 2.46
N TRP A 100 9.17 -0.36 2.34
CA TRP A 100 8.99 -1.25 3.49
C TRP A 100 10.32 -1.63 4.14
N HIS A 101 11.37 -1.87 3.34
CA HIS A 101 12.68 -2.22 3.90
C HIS A 101 13.35 -1.01 4.55
N ARG A 102 13.13 0.20 4.00
CA ARG A 102 13.65 1.40 4.64
C ARG A 102 12.96 1.65 5.97
N LEU A 103 11.64 1.45 6.01
CA LEU A 103 10.90 1.60 7.25
C LEU A 103 11.35 0.55 8.26
N ALA A 104 11.56 -0.70 7.83
CA ALA A 104 12.02 -1.74 8.72
C ALA A 104 13.39 -1.40 9.30
N ARG A 105 14.31 -0.90 8.48
CA ARG A 105 15.63 -0.51 9.00
C ARG A 105 15.50 0.58 10.05
N ALA A 106 14.66 1.57 9.79
CA ALA A 106 14.48 2.66 10.75
C ALA A 106 13.94 2.13 12.08
N VAL A 107 12.98 1.21 12.02
CA VAL A 107 12.41 0.64 13.24
C VAL A 107 13.47 -0.19 13.99
N MET A 108 14.22 -1.01 13.27
CA MET A 108 15.23 -1.87 13.91
C MET A 108 16.37 -1.06 14.55
N GLU A 109 16.73 0.06 13.93
CA GLU A 109 17.88 0.84 14.39
C GLU A 109 17.49 2.06 15.20
N GLY A 110 16.20 2.27 15.43
CA GLY A 110 15.76 3.41 16.23
C GLY A 110 15.95 4.74 15.53
N ILE A 111 15.91 4.77 14.20
CA ILE A 111 16.02 6.02 13.45
C ILE A 111 14.73 6.80 13.67
N PRO A 112 14.83 8.07 14.12
CA PRO A 112 13.62 8.81 14.53
C PRO A 112 12.70 9.19 13.38
N CYS A 113 13.23 9.49 12.20
CA CYS A 113 12.34 9.85 11.09
C CYS A 113 12.94 9.49 9.75
N LEU A 114 12.06 9.37 8.76
CA LEU A 114 12.42 9.07 7.38
C LEU A 114 11.79 10.12 6.47
N PRO A 115 12.46 10.47 5.36
CA PRO A 115 11.79 11.31 4.37
C PRO A 115 10.69 10.51 3.68
N CYS A 116 9.60 11.16 3.35
CA CYS A 116 8.50 10.49 2.66
C CYS A 116 7.80 11.43 1.71
N TYR A 117 7.14 10.84 0.73
CA TYR A 117 6.20 11.54 -0.12
C TYR A 117 4.84 10.91 0.03
N GLU A 118 3.81 11.69 -0.19
CA GLU A 118 2.47 11.15 -0.31
C GLU A 118 1.89 11.59 -1.65
N LEU A 119 1.34 10.66 -2.40
CA LEU A 119 0.69 10.97 -3.66
C LEU A 119 -0.63 11.69 -3.40
N THR A 120 -1.05 12.51 -4.34
CA THR A 120 -2.40 13.07 -4.30
C THR A 120 -3.41 11.98 -4.66
N PRO A 121 -4.70 12.16 -4.36
CA PRO A 121 -5.69 11.19 -4.79
C PRO A 121 -5.69 10.94 -6.29
N GLU A 122 -5.46 11.98 -7.08
CA GLU A 122 -5.39 11.84 -8.53
C GLU A 122 -4.18 11.03 -8.95
N GLU A 123 -3.04 11.26 -8.31
CA GLU A 123 -1.85 10.48 -8.59
C GLU A 123 -2.03 9.03 -8.18
N ALA A 124 -2.68 8.80 -7.05
CA ALA A 124 -2.95 7.44 -6.59
C ALA A 124 -3.77 6.67 -7.60
N GLU A 125 -4.74 7.33 -8.25
CA GLU A 125 -5.49 6.68 -9.30
C GLU A 125 -4.64 6.35 -10.51
N GLN A 126 -3.71 7.23 -10.85
CA GLN A 126 -2.87 6.99 -12.02
C GLN A 126 -1.95 5.80 -11.83
N VAL A 127 -1.53 5.51 -10.60
CA VAL A 127 -0.62 4.40 -10.35
C VAL A 127 -1.34 3.10 -10.08
N LEU A 128 -2.66 3.10 -10.01
CA LEU A 128 -3.42 1.88 -9.79
C LEU A 128 -3.33 1.01 -11.02
N VAL A 129 -2.74 -0.18 -10.86
CA VAL A 129 -2.60 -1.12 -11.96
C VAL A 129 -3.88 -1.89 -12.16
N ILE A 130 -4.39 -2.47 -11.08
CA ILE A 130 -5.62 -3.24 -11.15
C ILE A 130 -6.20 -3.35 -9.74
N LYS A 131 -7.51 -3.46 -9.69
CA LYS A 131 -8.24 -3.67 -8.45
C LYS A 131 -9.04 -4.94 -8.64
N ILE A 132 -8.79 -5.93 -7.79
CA ILE A 132 -9.44 -7.23 -7.91
C ILE A 132 -10.42 -7.38 -6.75
N PRO A 133 -11.72 -7.51 -7.05
CA PRO A 133 -12.70 -7.69 -5.97
C PRO A 133 -12.48 -8.99 -5.25
N PRO A 134 -13.03 -9.14 -4.06
CA PRO A 134 -12.89 -10.39 -3.34
C PRO A 134 -13.53 -11.51 -4.13
N LYS A 135 -13.01 -12.73 -3.95
CA LYS A 135 -13.60 -13.86 -4.61
C LYS A 135 -15.04 -13.96 -4.20
N SER A 136 -15.89 -14.19 -5.19
CA SER A 136 -17.28 -14.31 -4.86
C SER A 136 -17.42 -15.53 -3.98
N GLN A 137 -18.14 -15.34 -2.91
CA GLN A 137 -18.49 -16.42 -2.07
C GLN A 137 -19.55 -17.17 -2.75
N PRO A 138 -19.59 -18.44 -2.56
CA PRO A 138 -20.78 -19.14 -2.97
C PRO A 138 -21.90 -18.48 -2.24
N PRO A 139 -22.99 -18.37 -2.89
CA PRO A 139 -24.08 -17.74 -2.26
C PRO A 139 -24.22 -18.36 -0.92
N LYS A 140 -24.27 -17.63 0.04
CA LYS A 140 -24.22 -18.08 1.25
C LYS A 140 -25.28 -18.68 1.45
N LEU A 141 -25.26 -19.53 1.66
CA LEU A 141 -26.16 -20.10 1.86
C LEU A 141 -26.72 -19.58 2.75
N ALA A 142 -27.13 -19.26 2.87
CA ALA A 142 -27.42 -18.62 3.65
C ALA A 142 -27.29 -18.74 4.64
N PRO A 143 -27.44 -19.01 4.81
CA PRO A 143 -27.03 -18.78 5.62
C PRO A 143 -26.58 -18.98 6.26
N MET A 144 -26.52 -19.00 6.41
CA MET A 144 -25.78 -19.02 7.01
C MET A 144 -25.55 -18.68 7.57
N ASP A 145 -26.01 -18.37 7.97
CA ASP A 145 -25.53 -18.02 8.70
C ASP A 145 -25.28 -17.82 9.26
N THR A 146 -25.77 -17.84 9.59
CA THR A 146 -25.21 -17.67 10.38
C THR A 146 -24.77 -17.13 10.69
N GLN A 147 -25.12 -16.75 10.93
CA GLN A 147 -24.47 -16.27 11.51
C GLN A 147 -24.23 -15.81 11.76
N LYS A 148 -24.75 -15.88 11.77
CA LYS A 148 -24.30 -15.57 12.21
C LYS A 148 -24.03 -15.23 12.37
N GLY A 149 -24.96 -15.43 12.41
CA GLY A 149 -24.48 -15.20 12.85
C GLY A 149 -24.41 -14.66 12.63
N ARG A 150 -24.71 -14.51 12.63
CA ARG A 150 -24.36 -14.10 12.62
C ARG A 150 -24.51 -13.60 12.08
N ARG A 151 -25.14 -13.56 11.98
CA ARG A 151 -24.94 -13.27 11.70
C ARG A 151 -25.21 -13.00 11.17
N LYS A 152 -25.97 -13.04 10.99
CA LYS A 152 -25.89 -13.04 10.75
C LYS A 152 -25.94 -12.89 10.41
N PRO A 153 -26.82 -12.98 10.31
CA PRO A 153 -26.61 -12.93 10.25
C PRO A 153 -26.21 -12.66 10.05
#